data_b786057f26858698cf140f5079f891ed
#
_entry.id   b786057f26858698cf140f5079f891ed
#
_cell.length_a   1.000
_cell.length_b   1.000
_cell.length_c   1.000
_cell.angle_alpha   90.00
_cell.angle_beta   90.00
_cell.angle_gamma   90.00
#
_symmetry.space_group_name_H-M   'P 1'
#
loop_
_entity.id
_entity.type
_entity.pdbx_description
1 polymer ?
#
loop_
_entity_poly.entity_id
_entity_poly.type
_entity_poly.pdbx_seq_one_letter_code
_entity_poly.pdbx_strand_id
1 'polypeptide(L)'
;MTSTVTVAPPRAETWAERLWAPVAVGDEDTAAAVVRAAHGAGLDAESVLLDVIGAVQRRVGAEWAANRLGVAQEHAATAVNEQCVGVLRHSAPPAVPAPGAGRIVVACVDGEWHGLPARLVAEVLRLRGWHVDHLGAQVPAPHLIGHLHRTGADAVALSGSLAPRLPVAHATLTACQAVGVPVLVGGAAFGHDGRYARLLGADAWAPDARAAADRLARGPLPPPPRDHVMSADLPHLADQEYTFVTRSRQELVRAVFHGLLDRYPPMRAYTALQREHTAEDLDHVVAHLATALYVDDADLFTGFLGWTASILAARGVPAASLLPALAVLAERLRDFPRALGLLAAGTEAVRGAESGGAHAVRAAEPLPGAGLIPGAEPISGADPLRDEASRDADEAPR
;
A
#
# COMPACT_ATOMS: atom_id res chain seq x y z
N MET A 1 23.66 30.06 43.42
CA MET A 1 22.39 29.80 42.70
C MET A 1 22.73 29.60 41.24
N THR A 2 22.92 28.35 40.85
CA THR A 2 23.21 27.96 39.46
C THR A 2 21.86 27.80 38.76
N SER A 3 21.51 28.73 37.88
CA SER A 3 20.35 28.60 36.99
C SER A 3 20.58 27.46 36.05
N THR A 4 19.87 26.36 36.26
CA THR A 4 19.76 25.26 35.29
C THR A 4 18.92 25.78 34.11
N VAL A 5 19.59 26.10 33.01
CA VAL A 5 18.91 26.38 31.74
C VAL A 5 18.25 25.08 31.27
N THR A 6 16.96 24.96 31.46
CA THR A 6 16.17 23.86 30.92
C THR A 6 16.11 24.08 29.41
N VAL A 7 17.02 23.41 28.66
CA VAL A 7 16.95 23.39 27.21
C VAL A 7 15.69 22.58 26.85
N ALA A 8 14.76 23.21 26.14
CA ALA A 8 13.58 22.49 25.62
C ALA A 8 14.04 21.30 24.80
N PRO A 9 13.38 20.15 24.92
CA PRO A 9 13.75 18.95 24.12
C PRO A 9 13.72 19.29 22.63
N PRO A 10 14.72 18.83 21.85
CA PRO A 10 14.76 19.10 20.43
C PRO A 10 13.53 18.51 19.77
N ARG A 11 12.90 19.29 18.87
CA ARG A 11 11.67 18.90 18.17
C ARG A 11 11.91 17.68 17.27
N ALA A 12 10.92 16.82 17.15
CA ALA A 12 11.00 15.61 16.32
C ALA A 12 11.41 15.93 14.86
N GLU A 13 10.93 17.06 14.32
CA GLU A 13 11.29 17.54 12.98
C GLU A 13 12.81 17.71 12.79
N THR A 14 13.50 18.26 13.81
CA THR A 14 14.96 18.40 13.76
C THR A 14 15.66 17.04 13.66
N TRP A 15 15.15 16.04 14.36
CA TRP A 15 15.69 14.68 14.30
C TRP A 15 15.35 13.99 12.99
N ALA A 16 14.17 14.22 12.42
CA ALA A 16 13.79 13.73 11.11
C ALA A 16 14.72 14.29 10.01
N GLU A 17 15.04 15.59 10.05
CA GLU A 17 16.01 16.17 9.12
C GLU A 17 17.43 15.59 9.29
N ARG A 18 17.86 15.30 10.52
CA ARG A 18 19.15 14.64 10.77
C ARG A 18 19.15 13.17 10.28
N LEU A 19 18.03 12.48 10.41
CA LEU A 19 17.90 11.08 9.98
C LEU A 19 17.81 10.96 8.47
N TRP A 20 17.24 11.98 7.80
CA TRP A 20 17.08 11.96 6.34
C TRP A 20 18.40 11.74 5.60
N ALA A 21 19.45 12.47 5.97
CA ALA A 21 20.73 12.43 5.25
C ALA A 21 21.35 11.02 5.18
N PRO A 22 21.54 10.29 6.30
CA PRO A 22 22.06 8.93 6.27
C PRO A 22 21.09 7.94 5.60
N VAL A 23 19.78 8.07 5.79
CA VAL A 23 18.78 7.19 5.16
C VAL A 23 18.81 7.35 3.64
N ALA A 24 18.90 8.56 3.11
CA ALA A 24 18.91 8.81 1.67
C ALA A 24 20.13 8.22 0.94
N VAL A 25 21.23 7.96 1.66
CA VAL A 25 22.45 7.36 1.10
C VAL A 25 22.69 5.92 1.54
N GLY A 26 21.77 5.33 2.34
CA GLY A 26 21.89 3.95 2.81
C GLY A 26 22.91 3.75 3.95
N ASP A 27 23.25 4.81 4.72
CA ASP A 27 24.20 4.72 5.85
C ASP A 27 23.47 4.27 7.13
N GLU A 28 23.45 2.96 7.33
CA GLU A 28 22.76 2.29 8.43
C GLU A 28 23.35 2.69 9.81
N ASP A 29 24.67 2.77 9.94
CA ASP A 29 25.35 3.03 11.20
C ASP A 29 25.08 4.46 11.69
N THR A 30 25.18 5.45 10.80
CA THR A 30 24.88 6.83 11.12
C THR A 30 23.40 7.01 11.41
N ALA A 31 22.49 6.37 10.64
CA ALA A 31 21.05 6.40 10.89
C ALA A 31 20.70 5.83 12.29
N ALA A 32 21.27 4.68 12.64
CA ALA A 32 21.12 4.07 13.95
C ALA A 32 21.65 4.97 15.10
N ALA A 33 22.78 5.66 14.87
CA ALA A 33 23.33 6.60 15.84
C ALA A 33 22.39 7.80 16.06
N VAL A 34 21.77 8.34 15.00
CA VAL A 34 20.81 9.44 15.09
C VAL A 34 19.58 9.03 15.90
N VAL A 35 19.03 7.83 15.66
CA VAL A 35 17.86 7.30 16.40
C VAL A 35 18.17 7.14 17.90
N ARG A 36 19.34 6.54 18.23
CA ARG A 36 19.78 6.42 19.64
C ARG A 36 19.97 7.79 20.28
N ALA A 37 20.54 8.75 19.57
CA ALA A 37 20.76 10.11 20.07
C ALA A 37 19.42 10.85 20.28
N ALA A 38 18.43 10.69 19.41
CA ALA A 38 17.10 11.27 19.55
C ALA A 38 16.43 10.78 20.84
N HIS A 39 16.42 9.47 21.05
CA HIS A 39 15.86 8.86 22.26
C HIS A 39 16.64 9.25 23.52
N GLY A 40 17.98 9.21 23.45
CA GLY A 40 18.86 9.63 24.57
C GLY A 40 18.76 11.12 24.93
N ALA A 41 18.34 11.97 23.99
CA ALA A 41 18.04 13.38 24.24
C ALA A 41 16.65 13.62 24.88
N GLY A 42 15.91 12.55 25.19
CA GLY A 42 14.62 12.59 25.88
C GLY A 42 13.39 12.62 24.98
N LEU A 43 13.55 12.40 23.66
CA LEU A 43 12.38 12.18 22.82
C LEU A 43 11.81 10.78 23.11
N ASP A 44 10.53 10.69 23.40
CA ASP A 44 9.89 9.41 23.71
C ASP A 44 9.94 8.46 22.49
N ALA A 45 9.92 7.15 22.77
CA ALA A 45 10.11 6.13 21.75
C ALA A 45 9.00 6.14 20.68
N GLU A 46 7.75 6.46 21.07
CA GLU A 46 6.63 6.55 20.11
C GLU A 46 6.83 7.74 19.16
N SER A 47 7.27 8.89 19.65
CA SER A 47 7.61 10.04 18.81
C SER A 47 8.81 9.76 17.91
N VAL A 48 9.84 9.02 18.37
CA VAL A 48 10.95 8.59 17.50
C VAL A 48 10.44 7.67 16.38
N LEU A 49 9.55 6.73 16.69
CA LEU A 49 8.97 5.83 15.67
C LEU A 49 8.16 6.59 14.63
N LEU A 50 7.25 7.46 15.05
CA LEU A 50 6.22 8.00 14.15
C LEU A 50 6.57 9.36 13.56
N ASP A 51 7.20 10.24 14.38
CA ASP A 51 7.47 11.62 13.99
C ASP A 51 8.90 11.79 13.44
N VAL A 52 9.80 10.81 13.70
CA VAL A 52 11.15 10.79 13.11
C VAL A 52 11.22 9.75 12.01
N ILE A 53 11.20 8.44 12.33
CA ILE A 53 11.36 7.36 11.34
C ILE A 53 10.20 7.35 10.35
N GLY A 54 8.96 7.41 10.83
CA GLY A 54 7.77 7.46 9.98
C GLY A 54 7.72 8.70 9.08
N ALA A 55 8.18 9.85 9.57
CA ALA A 55 8.28 11.08 8.78
C ALA A 55 9.33 10.94 7.66
N VAL A 56 10.49 10.34 7.96
CA VAL A 56 11.53 10.08 6.97
C VAL A 56 11.03 9.09 5.92
N GLN A 57 10.31 8.03 6.32
CA GLN A 57 9.75 7.09 5.35
C GLN A 57 8.72 7.73 4.40
N ARG A 58 7.86 8.62 4.91
CA ARG A 58 6.95 9.39 4.04
C ARG A 58 7.72 10.26 3.05
N ARG A 59 8.83 10.87 3.48
CA ARG A 59 9.71 11.64 2.59
C ARG A 59 10.37 10.75 1.54
N VAL A 60 10.83 9.56 1.88
CA VAL A 60 11.37 8.58 0.91
C VAL A 60 10.37 8.33 -0.21
N GLY A 61 9.10 8.06 0.11
CA GLY A 61 8.04 7.88 -0.89
C GLY A 61 7.80 9.13 -1.76
N ALA A 62 7.79 10.32 -1.15
CA ALA A 62 7.61 11.58 -1.87
C ALA A 62 8.79 11.88 -2.83
N GLU A 63 10.03 11.65 -2.41
CA GLU A 63 11.23 11.83 -3.24
C GLU A 63 11.27 10.83 -4.40
N TRP A 64 10.85 9.58 -4.17
CA TRP A 64 10.70 8.59 -5.22
C TRP A 64 9.61 8.99 -6.23
N ALA A 65 8.44 9.39 -5.77
CA ALA A 65 7.35 9.85 -6.64
C ALA A 65 7.76 11.03 -7.52
N ALA A 66 8.56 11.94 -6.96
CA ALA A 66 9.13 13.09 -7.66
C ALA A 66 10.36 12.76 -8.53
N ASN A 67 10.68 11.48 -8.72
CA ASN A 67 11.83 11.02 -9.52
C ASN A 67 13.19 11.54 -9.01
N ARG A 68 13.31 11.84 -7.70
CA ARG A 68 14.56 12.26 -7.06
C ARG A 68 15.29 11.10 -6.38
N LEU A 69 14.58 10.01 -6.08
CA LEU A 69 15.15 8.72 -5.67
C LEU A 69 14.80 7.66 -6.71
N GLY A 70 15.78 6.86 -7.08
CA GLY A 70 15.55 5.64 -7.85
C GLY A 70 14.98 4.53 -6.94
N VAL A 71 14.46 3.47 -7.56
CA VAL A 71 13.87 2.33 -6.87
C VAL A 71 14.84 1.66 -5.90
N ALA A 72 16.06 1.37 -6.34
CA ALA A 72 17.08 0.76 -5.49
C ALA A 72 17.41 1.64 -4.26
N GLN A 73 17.37 2.97 -4.43
CA GLN A 73 17.59 3.91 -3.34
C GLN A 73 16.41 3.93 -2.36
N GLU A 74 15.16 3.90 -2.89
CA GLU A 74 13.95 3.79 -2.06
C GLU A 74 13.99 2.51 -1.21
N HIS A 75 14.32 1.36 -1.82
CA HIS A 75 14.43 0.09 -1.10
C HIS A 75 15.51 0.11 -0.02
N ALA A 76 16.71 0.63 -0.35
CA ALA A 76 17.78 0.79 0.62
C ALA A 76 17.37 1.71 1.79
N ALA A 77 16.74 2.85 1.48
CA ALA A 77 16.25 3.78 2.49
C ALA A 77 15.18 3.14 3.40
N THR A 78 14.26 2.37 2.83
CA THR A 78 13.26 1.62 3.59
C THR A 78 13.90 0.58 4.50
N ALA A 79 14.89 -0.16 4.03
CA ALA A 79 15.63 -1.14 4.84
C ALA A 79 16.37 -0.47 6.01
N VAL A 80 17.00 0.69 5.80
CA VAL A 80 17.63 1.49 6.87
C VAL A 80 16.60 1.91 7.91
N ASN A 81 15.40 2.38 7.49
CA ASN A 81 14.34 2.75 8.42
C ASN A 81 13.83 1.54 9.24
N GLU A 82 13.69 0.36 8.63
CA GLU A 82 13.32 -0.87 9.35
C GLU A 82 14.37 -1.26 10.40
N GLN A 83 15.64 -1.12 10.06
CA GLN A 83 16.74 -1.33 11.01
C GLN A 83 16.70 -0.33 12.16
N CYS A 84 16.43 0.95 11.88
CA CYS A 84 16.24 2.00 12.89
C CYS A 84 15.14 1.66 13.89
N VAL A 85 14.01 1.09 13.43
CA VAL A 85 12.95 0.58 14.32
C VAL A 85 13.49 -0.51 15.25
N GLY A 86 14.29 -1.45 14.72
CA GLY A 86 14.93 -2.48 15.51
C GLY A 86 15.90 -1.92 16.57
N VAL A 87 16.70 -0.96 16.19
CA VAL A 87 17.64 -0.26 17.11
C VAL A 87 16.90 0.42 18.25
N LEU A 88 15.83 1.14 17.95
CA LEU A 88 15.03 1.82 18.98
C LEU A 88 14.40 0.81 19.95
N ARG A 89 13.83 -0.28 19.43
CA ARG A 89 13.26 -1.35 20.26
C ARG A 89 14.25 -1.92 21.28
N HIS A 90 15.54 -2.08 20.90
CA HIS A 90 16.58 -2.56 21.80
C HIS A 90 17.05 -1.49 22.82
N SER A 91 16.87 -0.23 22.49
CA SER A 91 17.29 0.91 23.33
C SER A 91 16.20 1.38 24.31
N ALA A 92 14.94 1.08 24.00
CA ALA A 92 13.82 1.43 24.86
C ALA A 92 13.65 0.37 25.99
N PRO A 93 13.30 0.80 27.20
CA PRO A 93 13.00 -0.17 28.27
C PRO A 93 11.83 -1.07 27.85
N PRO A 94 11.84 -2.36 28.27
CA PRO A 94 10.74 -3.25 27.94
C PRO A 94 9.43 -2.68 28.48
N ALA A 95 8.40 -2.67 27.63
CA ALA A 95 7.06 -2.26 28.05
C ALA A 95 6.54 -3.23 29.13
N VAL A 96 6.08 -2.70 30.24
CA VAL A 96 5.35 -3.50 31.22
C VAL A 96 3.94 -3.70 30.67
N PRO A 97 3.50 -4.95 30.45
CA PRO A 97 2.14 -5.21 29.97
C PRO A 97 1.12 -4.52 30.86
N ALA A 98 0.18 -3.77 30.28
CA ALA A 98 -0.89 -3.17 31.04
C ALA A 98 -1.73 -4.27 31.73
N PRO A 99 -2.23 -4.07 32.96
CA PRO A 99 -3.13 -5.02 33.60
C PRO A 99 -4.34 -5.32 32.69
N GLY A 100 -4.51 -6.59 32.30
CA GLY A 100 -5.57 -7.00 31.38
C GLY A 100 -5.30 -6.71 29.90
N ALA A 101 -4.08 -6.32 29.53
CA ALA A 101 -3.69 -6.16 28.15
C ALA A 101 -3.83 -7.51 27.42
N GLY A 102 -4.67 -7.53 26.40
CA GLY A 102 -4.89 -8.68 25.54
C GLY A 102 -3.74 -8.89 24.54
N ARG A 103 -3.92 -9.90 23.70
CA ARG A 103 -3.01 -10.24 22.60
C ARG A 103 -3.55 -9.71 21.26
N ILE A 104 -2.75 -8.95 20.57
CA ILE A 104 -3.08 -8.41 19.25
C ILE A 104 -2.16 -9.03 18.20
N VAL A 105 -2.73 -9.57 17.14
CA VAL A 105 -1.97 -10.00 15.96
C VAL A 105 -1.91 -8.84 14.99
N VAL A 106 -0.70 -8.44 14.58
CA VAL A 106 -0.48 -7.42 13.55
C VAL A 106 0.05 -8.09 12.30
N ALA A 107 -0.66 -7.92 11.18
CA ALA A 107 -0.32 -8.52 9.89
C ALA A 107 -0.60 -7.56 8.74
N CYS A 108 0.11 -7.71 7.63
CA CYS A 108 -0.31 -7.12 6.36
C CYS A 108 -1.29 -8.04 5.63
N VAL A 109 -2.12 -7.44 4.79
CA VAL A 109 -2.97 -8.17 3.83
C VAL A 109 -2.09 -9.05 2.94
N ASP A 110 -2.60 -10.21 2.53
CA ASP A 110 -1.90 -11.09 1.58
C ASP A 110 -1.60 -10.35 0.26
N GLY A 111 -0.36 -10.47 -0.20
CA GLY A 111 0.18 -9.73 -1.33
C GLY A 111 0.52 -8.26 -1.04
N GLU A 112 0.42 -7.80 0.23
CA GLU A 112 0.92 -6.49 0.67
C GLU A 112 2.35 -6.64 1.20
N TRP A 113 3.30 -6.02 0.51
CA TRP A 113 4.73 -6.08 0.88
C TRP A 113 5.22 -4.87 1.69
N HIS A 114 4.44 -3.80 1.82
CA HIS A 114 4.81 -2.65 2.65
C HIS A 114 4.70 -3.01 4.13
N GLY A 115 5.75 -3.66 4.64
CA GLY A 115 5.80 -4.17 6.02
C GLY A 115 5.99 -3.09 7.08
N LEU A 116 6.68 -1.99 6.75
CA LEU A 116 7.06 -0.97 7.73
C LEU A 116 5.86 -0.30 8.43
N PRO A 117 4.74 0.05 7.76
CA PRO A 117 3.57 0.59 8.46
C PRO A 117 3.01 -0.37 9.53
N ALA A 118 2.87 -1.65 9.20
CA ALA A 118 2.46 -2.68 10.17
C ALA A 118 3.47 -2.83 11.31
N ARG A 119 4.77 -2.73 11.01
CA ARG A 119 5.83 -2.77 12.00
C ARG A 119 5.73 -1.61 12.98
N LEU A 120 5.49 -0.38 12.50
CA LEU A 120 5.30 0.79 13.35
C LEU A 120 4.09 0.62 14.27
N VAL A 121 2.95 0.12 13.75
CA VAL A 121 1.77 -0.20 14.57
C VAL A 121 2.14 -1.22 15.66
N ALA A 122 2.83 -2.30 15.30
CA ALA A 122 3.24 -3.33 16.24
C ALA A 122 4.13 -2.78 17.37
N GLU A 123 5.09 -1.91 17.05
CA GLU A 123 5.97 -1.33 18.08
C GLU A 123 5.23 -0.32 18.98
N VAL A 124 4.34 0.53 18.41
CA VAL A 124 3.50 1.44 19.22
C VAL A 124 2.62 0.65 20.17
N LEU A 125 1.97 -0.42 19.72
CA LEU A 125 1.15 -1.27 20.58
C LEU A 125 1.98 -1.92 21.71
N ARG A 126 3.22 -2.36 21.42
CA ARG A 126 4.14 -2.89 22.44
C ARG A 126 4.54 -1.81 23.46
N LEU A 127 4.84 -0.60 23.00
CA LEU A 127 5.14 0.53 23.88
C LEU A 127 3.97 0.89 24.79
N ARG A 128 2.75 0.65 24.34
CA ARG A 128 1.50 0.82 25.10
C ARG A 128 1.12 -0.38 25.96
N GLY A 129 1.99 -1.44 26.02
CA GLY A 129 1.84 -2.58 26.90
C GLY A 129 0.97 -3.72 26.40
N TRP A 130 0.72 -3.81 25.09
CA TRP A 130 0.01 -4.93 24.47
C TRP A 130 0.94 -6.13 24.21
N HIS A 131 0.40 -7.34 24.34
CA HIS A 131 1.07 -8.53 23.77
C HIS A 131 0.85 -8.52 22.26
N VAL A 132 1.94 -8.38 21.48
CA VAL A 132 1.84 -8.23 20.03
C VAL A 132 2.59 -9.34 19.31
N ASP A 133 1.85 -10.10 18.50
CA ASP A 133 2.39 -11.03 17.52
C ASP A 133 2.44 -10.30 16.16
N HIS A 134 3.63 -9.87 15.74
CA HIS A 134 3.83 -9.24 14.44
C HIS A 134 4.19 -10.31 13.40
N LEU A 135 3.30 -10.56 12.44
CA LEU A 135 3.48 -11.58 11.41
C LEU A 135 4.18 -11.04 10.15
N GLY A 136 4.26 -9.70 10.00
CA GLY A 136 4.93 -9.08 8.86
C GLY A 136 4.06 -8.95 7.61
N ALA A 137 4.75 -8.87 6.46
CA ALA A 137 4.15 -8.68 5.15
C ALA A 137 3.61 -10.00 4.55
N GLN A 138 2.69 -9.88 3.57
CA GLN A 138 2.21 -10.99 2.74
C GLN A 138 1.71 -12.20 3.55
N VAL A 139 0.81 -11.97 4.51
CA VAL A 139 0.30 -13.05 5.37
C VAL A 139 -0.98 -13.66 4.78
N PRO A 140 -0.93 -14.90 4.24
CA PRO A 140 -2.11 -15.56 3.70
C PRO A 140 -3.17 -15.82 4.79
N ALA A 141 -4.44 -15.55 4.48
CA ALA A 141 -5.54 -15.69 5.43
C ALA A 141 -5.58 -17.06 6.16
N PRO A 142 -5.37 -18.22 5.50
CA PRO A 142 -5.36 -19.52 6.22
C PRO A 142 -4.29 -19.61 7.31
N HIS A 143 -3.11 -19.01 7.08
CA HIS A 143 -2.03 -19.01 8.07
C HIS A 143 -2.33 -18.06 9.22
N LEU A 144 -2.93 -16.90 8.93
CA LEU A 144 -3.43 -15.98 9.96
C LEU A 144 -4.47 -16.67 10.85
N ILE A 145 -5.49 -17.29 10.27
CA ILE A 145 -6.53 -18.02 11.03
C ILE A 145 -5.93 -19.14 11.89
N GLY A 146 -5.00 -19.93 11.33
CA GLY A 146 -4.29 -20.95 12.09
C GLY A 146 -3.49 -20.37 13.26
N HIS A 147 -2.91 -19.17 13.11
CA HIS A 147 -2.22 -18.46 14.19
C HIS A 147 -3.20 -17.98 15.27
N LEU A 148 -4.34 -17.39 14.89
CA LEU A 148 -5.38 -16.96 15.83
C LEU A 148 -5.88 -18.10 16.71
N HIS A 149 -6.17 -19.28 16.13
CA HIS A 149 -6.56 -20.47 16.90
C HIS A 149 -5.50 -20.94 17.89
N ARG A 150 -4.22 -20.86 17.54
CA ARG A 150 -3.13 -21.30 18.43
C ARG A 150 -2.87 -20.33 19.58
N THR A 151 -3.06 -19.05 19.35
CA THR A 151 -2.63 -17.99 20.30
C THR A 151 -3.77 -17.45 21.13
N GLY A 152 -5.03 -17.64 20.70
CA GLY A 152 -6.20 -17.05 21.35
C GLY A 152 -6.16 -15.52 21.32
N ALA A 153 -5.74 -14.91 20.21
CA ALA A 153 -5.64 -13.46 20.10
C ALA A 153 -7.01 -12.79 20.22
N ASP A 154 -7.05 -11.63 20.88
CA ASP A 154 -8.27 -10.86 21.15
C ASP A 154 -8.69 -10.00 19.95
N ALA A 155 -7.76 -9.63 19.09
CA ALA A 155 -8.05 -8.87 17.87
C ALA A 155 -6.92 -9.01 16.84
N VAL A 156 -7.24 -8.67 15.59
CA VAL A 156 -6.28 -8.49 14.50
C VAL A 156 -6.18 -7.01 14.16
N ALA A 157 -4.96 -6.49 14.00
CA ALA A 157 -4.67 -5.22 13.32
C ALA A 157 -4.16 -5.55 11.91
N LEU A 158 -4.99 -5.34 10.89
CA LEU A 158 -4.68 -5.66 9.50
C LEU A 158 -4.27 -4.40 8.74
N SER A 159 -3.07 -4.40 8.20
CA SER A 159 -2.48 -3.27 7.46
C SER A 159 -2.56 -3.50 5.96
N GLY A 160 -3.02 -2.48 5.21
CA GLY A 160 -3.05 -2.49 3.76
C GLY A 160 -2.75 -1.10 3.19
N SER A 161 -1.76 -1.00 2.30
CA SER A 161 -1.39 0.23 1.60
C SER A 161 -1.88 0.24 0.16
N LEU A 162 -2.00 -0.93 -0.46
CA LEU A 162 -2.36 -1.10 -1.86
C LEU A 162 -3.86 -1.29 -2.04
N ALA A 163 -4.54 -0.32 -2.65
CA ALA A 163 -5.97 -0.41 -2.94
C ALA A 163 -6.38 -1.69 -3.71
N PRO A 164 -5.61 -2.19 -4.70
CA PRO A 164 -5.93 -3.46 -5.37
C PRO A 164 -5.97 -4.68 -4.45
N ARG A 165 -5.55 -4.57 -3.20
CA ARG A 165 -5.66 -5.64 -2.20
C ARG A 165 -6.94 -5.59 -1.36
N LEU A 166 -7.82 -4.61 -1.56
CA LEU A 166 -9.10 -4.50 -0.83
C LEU A 166 -9.98 -5.75 -0.96
N PRO A 167 -10.11 -6.43 -2.12
CA PRO A 167 -10.88 -7.67 -2.19
C PRO A 167 -10.29 -8.79 -1.32
N VAL A 168 -8.96 -8.90 -1.26
CA VAL A 168 -8.26 -9.87 -0.42
C VAL A 168 -8.36 -9.48 1.06
N ALA A 169 -8.27 -8.18 1.37
CA ALA A 169 -8.48 -7.66 2.72
C ALA A 169 -9.88 -7.99 3.22
N HIS A 170 -10.92 -7.84 2.37
CA HIS A 170 -12.29 -8.19 2.70
C HIS A 170 -12.44 -9.68 3.03
N ALA A 171 -11.90 -10.55 2.18
CA ALA A 171 -11.92 -11.99 2.45
C ALA A 171 -11.18 -12.36 3.75
N THR A 172 -10.03 -11.74 4.03
CA THR A 172 -9.26 -11.95 5.25
C THR A 172 -10.03 -11.47 6.50
N LEU A 173 -10.65 -10.29 6.42
CA LEU A 173 -11.47 -9.71 7.46
C LEU A 173 -12.64 -10.63 7.79
N THR A 174 -13.41 -11.04 6.78
CA THR A 174 -14.54 -11.97 6.93
C THR A 174 -14.11 -13.30 7.54
N ALA A 175 -12.95 -13.84 7.15
CA ALA A 175 -12.42 -15.08 7.72
C ALA A 175 -12.05 -14.92 9.20
N CYS A 176 -11.46 -13.81 9.63
CA CYS A 176 -11.18 -13.53 11.05
C CYS A 176 -12.47 -13.38 11.85
N GLN A 177 -13.46 -12.67 11.32
CA GLN A 177 -14.76 -12.49 11.97
C GLN A 177 -15.51 -13.82 12.10
N ALA A 178 -15.43 -14.71 11.10
CA ALA A 178 -16.04 -16.04 11.14
C ALA A 178 -15.51 -16.92 12.28
N VAL A 179 -14.26 -16.70 12.71
CA VAL A 179 -13.69 -17.40 13.89
C VAL A 179 -13.85 -16.59 15.18
N GLY A 180 -14.64 -15.52 15.16
CA GLY A 180 -14.97 -14.72 16.34
C GLY A 180 -13.92 -13.71 16.75
N VAL A 181 -12.92 -13.41 15.91
CA VAL A 181 -11.86 -12.45 16.20
C VAL A 181 -12.12 -11.14 15.44
N PRO A 182 -12.33 -10.02 16.17
CA PRO A 182 -12.57 -8.73 15.55
C PRO A 182 -11.32 -8.16 14.87
N VAL A 183 -11.54 -7.35 13.83
CA VAL A 183 -10.47 -6.80 13.00
C VAL A 183 -10.50 -5.27 13.02
N LEU A 184 -9.38 -4.66 13.45
CA LEU A 184 -9.07 -3.27 13.23
C LEU A 184 -8.24 -3.16 11.95
N VAL A 185 -8.67 -2.36 10.99
CA VAL A 185 -7.92 -2.15 9.76
C VAL A 185 -7.30 -0.75 9.70
N GLY A 186 -6.22 -0.61 8.96
CA GLY A 186 -5.56 0.68 8.70
C GLY A 186 -4.65 0.63 7.50
N GLY A 187 -4.12 1.80 7.15
CA GLY A 187 -3.31 2.02 5.98
C GLY A 187 -4.09 2.63 4.81
N ALA A 188 -3.35 3.13 3.81
CA ALA A 188 -3.88 3.96 2.72
C ALA A 188 -4.95 3.26 1.87
N ALA A 189 -4.88 1.92 1.75
CA ALA A 189 -5.86 1.14 0.98
C ALA A 189 -7.30 1.35 1.46
N PHE A 190 -7.50 1.62 2.76
CA PHE A 190 -8.85 1.74 3.34
C PHE A 190 -9.46 3.15 3.22
N GLY A 191 -8.77 4.06 2.51
CA GLY A 191 -9.19 5.46 2.32
C GLY A 191 -8.77 6.35 3.51
N HIS A 192 -8.58 7.65 3.24
CA HIS A 192 -8.13 8.63 4.25
C HIS A 192 -9.17 8.85 5.37
N ASP A 193 -10.42 8.55 5.12
CA ASP A 193 -11.55 8.65 6.03
C ASP A 193 -12.07 7.28 6.51
N GLY A 194 -11.44 6.18 6.09
CA GLY A 194 -11.87 4.82 6.43
C GLY A 194 -13.13 4.35 5.70
N ARG A 195 -13.52 4.99 4.59
CA ARG A 195 -14.74 4.62 3.85
C ARG A 195 -14.75 3.17 3.39
N TYR A 196 -13.62 2.67 2.92
CA TYR A 196 -13.53 1.26 2.49
C TYR A 196 -13.48 0.28 3.68
N ALA A 197 -12.94 0.70 4.82
CA ALA A 197 -13.03 -0.09 6.04
C ALA A 197 -14.49 -0.31 6.46
N ARG A 198 -15.31 0.76 6.42
CA ARG A 198 -16.74 0.68 6.72
C ARG A 198 -17.50 -0.14 5.68
N LEU A 199 -17.21 0.07 4.38
CA LEU A 199 -17.84 -0.67 3.28
C LEU A 199 -17.60 -2.18 3.42
N LEU A 200 -16.37 -2.57 3.78
CA LEU A 200 -15.96 -3.97 3.91
C LEU A 200 -16.30 -4.59 5.28
N GLY A 201 -16.98 -3.84 6.15
CA GLY A 201 -17.45 -4.36 7.44
C GLY A 201 -16.37 -4.58 8.50
N ALA A 202 -15.28 -3.78 8.49
CA ALA A 202 -14.28 -3.83 9.54
C ALA A 202 -14.85 -3.41 10.90
N ASP A 203 -14.45 -4.10 11.98
CA ASP A 203 -14.94 -3.82 13.35
C ASP A 203 -14.38 -2.49 13.89
N ALA A 204 -13.23 -2.05 13.38
CA ALA A 204 -12.66 -0.74 13.63
C ALA A 204 -11.73 -0.32 12.50
N TRP A 205 -11.51 1.00 12.42
CA TRP A 205 -10.53 1.63 11.53
C TRP A 205 -9.71 2.65 12.28
N ALA A 206 -8.45 2.78 11.89
CA ALA A 206 -7.56 3.83 12.39
C ALA A 206 -6.72 4.42 11.26
N PRO A 207 -6.59 5.76 11.19
CA PRO A 207 -5.78 6.43 10.17
C PRO A 207 -4.28 6.21 10.35
N ASP A 208 -3.83 5.98 11.59
CA ASP A 208 -2.43 5.82 11.94
C ASP A 208 -2.23 4.93 13.18
N ALA A 209 -0.97 4.69 13.54
CA ALA A 209 -0.61 3.81 14.66
C ALA A 209 -1.04 4.37 16.03
N ARG A 210 -1.03 5.71 16.22
CA ARG A 210 -1.52 6.34 17.46
C ARG A 210 -3.02 6.12 17.63
N ALA A 211 -3.78 6.43 16.58
CA ALA A 211 -5.22 6.24 16.60
C ALA A 211 -5.61 4.77 16.79
N ALA A 212 -4.84 3.83 16.21
CA ALA A 212 -5.04 2.39 16.43
C ALA A 212 -4.83 2.02 17.91
N ALA A 213 -3.74 2.48 18.51
CA ALA A 213 -3.45 2.23 19.92
C ALA A 213 -4.48 2.92 20.85
N ASP A 214 -4.89 4.15 20.53
CA ASP A 214 -5.93 4.86 21.27
C ASP A 214 -7.30 4.17 21.18
N ARG A 215 -7.64 3.62 19.99
CA ARG A 215 -8.88 2.85 19.82
C ARG A 215 -8.89 1.61 20.70
N LEU A 216 -7.79 0.87 20.74
CA LEU A 216 -7.66 -0.34 21.55
C LEU A 216 -7.61 -0.01 23.05
N ALA A 217 -7.02 1.11 23.46
CA ALA A 217 -6.98 1.54 24.87
C ALA A 217 -8.37 1.91 25.43
N ARG A 218 -9.35 2.26 24.59
CA ARG A 218 -10.74 2.54 25.02
C ARG A 218 -11.50 1.29 25.42
N GLY A 219 -10.94 0.11 25.21
CA GLY A 219 -11.51 -1.18 25.54
C GLY A 219 -11.49 -2.15 24.35
N PRO A 220 -11.82 -3.42 24.62
CA PRO A 220 -11.82 -4.47 23.60
C PRO A 220 -12.74 -4.09 22.43
N LEU A 221 -12.37 -4.57 21.24
CA LEU A 221 -13.26 -4.48 20.09
C LEU A 221 -14.49 -5.34 20.33
N PRO A 222 -15.69 -4.90 19.93
CA PRO A 222 -16.87 -5.73 20.05
C PRO A 222 -16.67 -7.02 19.25
N PRO A 223 -17.12 -8.17 19.77
CA PRO A 223 -17.08 -9.41 19.01
C PRO A 223 -17.94 -9.25 17.74
N PRO A 224 -17.47 -9.78 16.59
CA PRO A 224 -18.23 -9.70 15.36
C PRO A 224 -19.64 -10.29 15.54
N PRO A 225 -20.69 -9.67 14.99
CA PRO A 225 -22.02 -10.22 15.03
C PRO A 225 -22.04 -11.60 14.36
N ARG A 226 -22.70 -12.58 14.97
CA ARG A 226 -22.77 -13.97 14.45
C ARG A 226 -23.44 -14.05 13.07
N ASP A 227 -24.29 -13.08 12.75
CA ASP A 227 -25.01 -12.98 11.48
C ASP A 227 -24.23 -12.21 10.39
N HIS A 228 -23.05 -11.71 10.72
CA HIS A 228 -22.26 -10.85 9.81
C HIS A 228 -21.70 -11.60 8.58
N VAL A 229 -21.56 -12.92 8.65
CA VAL A 229 -21.13 -13.77 7.53
C VAL A 229 -22.08 -13.65 6.33
N MET A 230 -23.34 -13.27 6.56
CA MET A 230 -24.35 -13.04 5.51
C MET A 230 -24.39 -11.59 4.98
N SER A 231 -23.71 -10.63 5.67
CA SER A 231 -23.72 -9.22 5.29
C SER A 231 -22.48 -8.79 4.48
N ALA A 232 -21.58 -9.71 4.18
CA ALA A 232 -20.38 -9.47 3.38
C ALA A 232 -20.65 -9.38 1.88
N ASP A 233 -21.91 -9.51 1.46
CA ASP A 233 -22.29 -9.38 0.06
C ASP A 233 -22.32 -7.90 -0.33
N LEU A 234 -21.52 -7.55 -1.31
CA LEU A 234 -21.57 -6.27 -2.01
C LEU A 234 -22.56 -6.39 -3.18
N PRO A 235 -23.83 -5.90 -3.05
CA PRO A 235 -24.89 -6.21 -4.01
C PRO A 235 -24.59 -5.78 -5.45
N HIS A 236 -23.78 -4.75 -5.63
CA HIS A 236 -23.37 -4.25 -6.94
C HIS A 236 -22.45 -5.23 -7.70
N LEU A 237 -21.87 -6.23 -7.03
CA LEU A 237 -21.06 -7.28 -7.69
C LEU A 237 -21.91 -8.31 -8.43
N ALA A 238 -23.24 -8.29 -8.27
CA ALA A 238 -24.16 -9.18 -8.99
C ALA A 238 -24.12 -8.98 -10.52
N ASP A 239 -23.68 -7.81 -11.00
CA ASP A 239 -23.51 -7.52 -12.43
C ASP A 239 -22.32 -8.25 -13.07
N GLN A 240 -21.43 -8.85 -12.27
CA GLN A 240 -20.25 -9.61 -12.67
C GLN A 240 -19.15 -8.79 -13.37
N GLU A 241 -19.26 -7.46 -13.46
CA GLU A 241 -18.24 -6.62 -14.14
C GLU A 241 -16.88 -6.74 -13.47
N TYR A 242 -16.83 -6.68 -12.12
CA TYR A 242 -15.60 -6.94 -11.36
C TYR A 242 -15.00 -8.30 -11.69
N THR A 243 -15.84 -9.34 -11.69
CA THR A 243 -15.41 -10.73 -11.95
C THR A 243 -14.82 -10.86 -13.35
N PHE A 244 -15.47 -10.25 -14.34
CA PHE A 244 -14.99 -10.26 -15.72
C PHE A 244 -13.64 -9.58 -15.84
N VAL A 245 -13.51 -8.33 -15.37
CA VAL A 245 -12.26 -7.55 -15.46
C VAL A 245 -11.12 -8.28 -14.75
N THR A 246 -11.39 -8.86 -13.57
CA THR A 246 -10.37 -9.60 -12.82
C THR A 246 -9.90 -10.86 -13.56
N ARG A 247 -10.82 -11.64 -14.11
CA ARG A 247 -10.48 -12.88 -14.85
C ARG A 247 -9.80 -12.60 -16.18
N SER A 248 -10.18 -11.51 -16.85
CA SER A 248 -9.63 -11.12 -18.14
C SER A 248 -8.44 -10.19 -18.03
N ARG A 249 -7.89 -9.95 -16.82
CA ARG A 249 -6.86 -8.94 -16.56
C ARG A 249 -5.67 -9.06 -17.53
N GLN A 250 -5.08 -10.24 -17.65
CA GLN A 250 -3.93 -10.45 -18.53
C GLN A 250 -4.27 -10.22 -20.00
N GLU A 251 -5.47 -10.63 -20.44
CA GLU A 251 -5.94 -10.42 -21.80
C GLU A 251 -6.16 -8.92 -22.07
N LEU A 252 -6.78 -8.21 -21.13
CA LEU A 252 -6.97 -6.76 -21.22
C LEU A 252 -5.63 -6.02 -21.30
N VAL A 253 -4.67 -6.37 -20.45
CA VAL A 253 -3.32 -5.79 -20.48
C VAL A 253 -2.65 -6.00 -21.83
N ARG A 254 -2.66 -7.23 -22.36
CA ARG A 254 -2.11 -7.53 -23.70
C ARG A 254 -2.82 -6.73 -24.80
N ALA A 255 -4.14 -6.67 -24.77
CA ALA A 255 -4.92 -5.95 -25.77
C ALA A 255 -4.60 -4.44 -25.74
N VAL A 256 -4.47 -3.84 -24.54
CA VAL A 256 -4.08 -2.43 -24.38
C VAL A 256 -2.66 -2.22 -24.86
N PHE A 257 -1.72 -3.08 -24.47
CA PHE A 257 -0.33 -2.99 -24.90
C PHE A 257 -0.18 -2.99 -26.42
N HIS A 258 -0.86 -3.92 -27.12
CA HIS A 258 -0.87 -3.96 -28.59
C HIS A 258 -1.55 -2.72 -29.18
N GLY A 259 -2.69 -2.30 -28.62
CA GLY A 259 -3.39 -1.09 -29.07
C GLY A 259 -2.56 0.19 -28.94
N LEU A 260 -1.68 0.25 -27.94
CA LEU A 260 -0.75 1.38 -27.77
C LEU A 260 0.33 1.44 -28.86
N LEU A 261 0.80 0.32 -29.39
CA LEU A 261 1.77 0.31 -30.49
C LEU A 261 1.24 1.05 -31.74
N ASP A 262 -0.08 1.04 -31.93
CA ASP A 262 -0.74 1.73 -33.05
C ASP A 262 -1.14 3.16 -32.70
N ARG A 263 -1.64 3.41 -31.49
CA ARG A 263 -2.26 4.67 -31.06
C ARG A 263 -1.30 5.64 -30.38
N TYR A 264 -0.14 5.14 -29.90
CA TYR A 264 0.89 5.93 -29.26
C TYR A 264 2.25 5.69 -29.93
N PRO A 265 2.52 6.34 -31.06
CA PRO A 265 3.74 6.12 -31.88
C PRO A 265 5.07 6.16 -31.13
N PRO A 266 5.26 6.98 -30.07
CA PRO A 266 6.51 6.98 -29.29
C PRO A 266 6.87 5.61 -28.71
N MET A 267 5.88 4.76 -28.39
CA MET A 267 6.11 3.41 -27.83
C MET A 267 6.89 2.49 -28.79
N ARG A 268 6.88 2.76 -30.09
CA ARG A 268 7.66 1.96 -31.09
C ARG A 268 9.16 2.06 -30.85
N ALA A 269 9.61 3.21 -30.29
CA ALA A 269 11.01 3.46 -29.97
C ALA A 269 11.41 2.98 -28.56
N TYR A 270 10.50 2.42 -27.78
CA TYR A 270 10.79 1.98 -26.42
C TYR A 270 11.75 0.80 -26.40
N THR A 271 12.69 0.83 -25.45
CA THR A 271 13.56 -0.30 -25.11
C THR A 271 12.74 -1.47 -24.55
N ALA A 272 13.34 -2.65 -24.48
CA ALA A 272 12.69 -3.81 -23.86
C ALA A 272 12.25 -3.50 -22.41
N LEU A 273 13.13 -2.90 -21.61
CA LEU A 273 12.83 -2.50 -20.23
C LEU A 273 11.67 -1.48 -20.15
N GLN A 274 11.63 -0.48 -21.03
CA GLN A 274 10.52 0.46 -21.05
C GLN A 274 9.19 -0.19 -21.43
N ARG A 275 9.21 -1.20 -22.30
CA ARG A 275 8.01 -1.98 -22.64
C ARG A 275 7.54 -2.84 -21.49
N GLU A 276 8.45 -3.45 -20.75
CA GLU A 276 8.16 -4.21 -19.53
C GLU A 276 7.50 -3.32 -18.49
N HIS A 277 8.08 -2.17 -18.15
CA HIS A 277 7.48 -1.20 -17.23
C HIS A 277 6.10 -0.70 -17.74
N THR A 278 5.94 -0.50 -19.06
CA THR A 278 4.63 -0.13 -19.60
C THR A 278 3.60 -1.23 -19.37
N ALA A 279 3.97 -2.50 -19.53
CA ALA A 279 3.06 -3.61 -19.27
C ALA A 279 2.66 -3.71 -17.78
N GLU A 280 3.60 -3.47 -16.87
CA GLU A 280 3.36 -3.38 -15.43
C GLU A 280 2.42 -2.22 -15.08
N ASP A 281 2.64 -1.03 -15.65
CA ASP A 281 1.77 0.12 -15.45
C ASP A 281 0.34 -0.15 -15.93
N LEU A 282 0.19 -0.80 -17.07
CA LEU A 282 -1.12 -1.22 -17.60
C LEU A 282 -1.81 -2.24 -16.69
N ASP A 283 -1.04 -3.17 -16.12
CA ASP A 283 -1.55 -4.13 -15.15
C ASP A 283 -2.08 -3.44 -13.90
N HIS A 284 -1.39 -2.40 -13.41
CA HIS A 284 -1.86 -1.54 -12.32
C HIS A 284 -3.15 -0.78 -12.67
N VAL A 285 -3.25 -0.24 -13.88
CA VAL A 285 -4.47 0.43 -14.36
C VAL A 285 -5.67 -0.51 -14.32
N VAL A 286 -5.52 -1.73 -14.87
CA VAL A 286 -6.59 -2.73 -14.88
C VAL A 286 -6.94 -3.20 -13.46
N ALA A 287 -5.94 -3.36 -12.58
CA ALA A 287 -6.15 -3.74 -11.19
C ALA A 287 -6.94 -2.69 -10.41
N HIS A 288 -6.62 -1.40 -10.59
CA HIS A 288 -7.36 -0.31 -9.93
C HIS A 288 -8.77 -0.15 -10.51
N LEU A 289 -8.96 -0.34 -11.82
CA LEU A 289 -10.30 -0.39 -12.42
C LEU A 289 -11.15 -1.51 -11.80
N ALA A 290 -10.59 -2.72 -11.70
CA ALA A 290 -11.27 -3.84 -11.04
C ALA A 290 -11.61 -3.52 -9.58
N THR A 291 -10.67 -2.90 -8.85
CA THR A 291 -10.92 -2.55 -7.45
C THR A 291 -11.98 -1.46 -7.31
N ALA A 292 -11.99 -0.45 -8.19
CA ALA A 292 -13.06 0.56 -8.21
C ALA A 292 -14.43 -0.07 -8.49
N LEU A 293 -14.52 -1.06 -9.37
CA LEU A 293 -15.73 -1.86 -9.56
C LEU A 293 -16.11 -2.65 -8.30
N TYR A 294 -15.11 -3.16 -7.57
CA TYR A 294 -15.33 -3.93 -6.34
C TYR A 294 -15.89 -3.10 -5.21
N VAL A 295 -15.40 -1.88 -5.03
CA VAL A 295 -15.86 -0.97 -3.96
C VAL A 295 -16.95 0.01 -4.42
N ASP A 296 -17.32 -0.01 -5.70
CA ASP A 296 -18.27 0.89 -6.35
C ASP A 296 -17.94 2.37 -6.15
N ASP A 297 -16.67 2.74 -6.33
CA ASP A 297 -16.19 4.10 -6.08
C ASP A 297 -15.25 4.57 -7.20
N ALA A 298 -15.70 5.59 -7.94
CA ALA A 298 -14.92 6.19 -9.01
C ALA A 298 -13.70 6.97 -8.50
N ASP A 299 -13.74 7.53 -7.29
CA ASP A 299 -12.64 8.30 -6.71
C ASP A 299 -11.39 7.45 -6.55
N LEU A 300 -11.54 6.14 -6.29
CA LEU A 300 -10.41 5.24 -6.21
C LEU A 300 -9.64 5.16 -7.53
N PHE A 301 -10.35 5.04 -8.64
CA PHE A 301 -9.74 4.92 -9.97
C PHE A 301 -9.20 6.26 -10.47
N THR A 302 -9.98 7.33 -10.34
CA THR A 302 -9.57 8.67 -10.77
C THR A 302 -8.41 9.21 -9.94
N GLY A 303 -8.41 8.95 -8.63
CA GLY A 303 -7.29 9.30 -7.75
C GLY A 303 -5.99 8.56 -8.12
N PHE A 304 -6.08 7.27 -8.42
CA PHE A 304 -4.94 6.51 -8.92
C PHE A 304 -4.41 7.06 -10.25
N LEU A 305 -5.28 7.36 -11.21
CA LEU A 305 -4.86 7.92 -12.50
C LEU A 305 -4.24 9.31 -12.36
N GLY A 306 -4.78 10.17 -11.50
CA GLY A 306 -4.21 11.47 -11.19
C GLY A 306 -2.81 11.36 -10.57
N TRP A 307 -2.63 10.43 -9.63
CA TRP A 307 -1.33 10.13 -9.03
C TRP A 307 -0.34 9.57 -10.07
N THR A 308 -0.77 8.62 -10.92
CA THR A 308 0.05 8.08 -12.02
C THR A 308 0.47 9.17 -13.00
N ALA A 309 -0.46 10.06 -13.37
CA ALA A 309 -0.16 11.22 -14.22
C ALA A 309 0.93 12.12 -13.62
N SER A 310 0.90 12.37 -12.30
CA SER A 310 1.93 13.16 -11.62
C SER A 310 3.30 12.48 -11.64
N ILE A 311 3.35 11.16 -11.48
CA ILE A 311 4.58 10.36 -11.57
C ILE A 311 5.16 10.39 -12.99
N LEU A 312 4.31 10.21 -14.02
CA LEU A 312 4.73 10.28 -15.42
C LEU A 312 5.29 11.66 -15.75
N ALA A 313 4.61 12.73 -15.31
CA ALA A 313 5.08 14.10 -15.49
C ALA A 313 6.46 14.35 -14.84
N ALA A 314 6.68 13.85 -13.63
CA ALA A 314 7.99 13.93 -12.96
C ALA A 314 9.10 13.19 -13.72
N ARG A 315 8.75 12.21 -14.55
CA ARG A 315 9.65 11.46 -15.43
C ARG A 315 9.72 12.02 -16.87
N GLY A 316 9.08 13.17 -17.13
CA GLY A 316 9.06 13.79 -18.44
C GLY A 316 8.13 13.13 -19.47
N VAL A 317 7.22 12.26 -19.01
CA VAL A 317 6.19 11.61 -19.84
C VAL A 317 4.87 12.37 -19.70
N PRO A 318 4.26 12.84 -20.82
CA PRO A 318 2.98 13.54 -20.76
C PRO A 318 1.87 12.67 -20.15
N ALA A 319 1.04 13.25 -19.28
CA ALA A 319 -0.10 12.56 -18.69
C ALA A 319 -1.08 12.02 -19.76
N ALA A 320 -1.22 12.73 -20.89
CA ALA A 320 -2.01 12.30 -22.06
C ALA A 320 -1.61 10.93 -22.62
N SER A 321 -0.41 10.44 -22.31
CA SER A 321 0.02 9.09 -22.71
C SER A 321 -0.88 7.99 -22.13
N LEU A 322 -1.64 8.27 -21.06
CA LEU A 322 -2.63 7.35 -20.48
C LEU A 322 -3.93 7.26 -21.32
N LEU A 323 -4.29 8.32 -22.05
CA LEU A 323 -5.57 8.40 -22.78
C LEU A 323 -5.77 7.29 -23.81
N PRO A 324 -4.77 6.94 -24.66
CA PRO A 324 -4.91 5.83 -25.60
C PRO A 324 -5.17 4.48 -24.92
N ALA A 325 -4.56 4.25 -23.74
CA ALA A 325 -4.79 3.03 -22.96
C ALA A 325 -6.24 2.93 -22.45
N LEU A 326 -6.75 4.04 -21.88
CA LEU A 326 -8.15 4.12 -21.41
C LEU A 326 -9.14 3.94 -22.57
N ALA A 327 -8.84 4.49 -23.76
CA ALA A 327 -9.69 4.32 -24.95
C ALA A 327 -9.76 2.85 -25.40
N VAL A 328 -8.62 2.15 -25.42
CA VAL A 328 -8.62 0.70 -25.76
C VAL A 328 -9.38 -0.12 -24.72
N LEU A 329 -9.22 0.19 -23.42
CA LEU A 329 -10.01 -0.46 -22.37
C LEU A 329 -11.50 -0.24 -22.55
N ALA A 330 -11.93 1.00 -22.87
CA ALA A 330 -13.34 1.31 -23.12
C ALA A 330 -13.91 0.53 -24.32
N GLU A 331 -13.13 0.34 -25.38
CA GLU A 331 -13.55 -0.50 -26.52
C GLU A 331 -13.69 -1.97 -26.15
N ARG A 332 -12.77 -2.49 -25.32
CA ARG A 332 -12.80 -3.90 -24.87
C ARG A 332 -13.93 -4.16 -23.87
N LEU A 333 -14.28 -3.15 -23.08
CA LEU A 333 -15.29 -3.22 -22.04
C LEU A 333 -16.62 -2.54 -22.44
N ARG A 334 -16.89 -2.38 -23.73
CA ARG A 334 -18.07 -1.66 -24.26
C ARG A 334 -19.42 -2.19 -23.76
N ASP A 335 -19.48 -3.45 -23.39
CA ASP A 335 -20.69 -4.11 -22.90
C ASP A 335 -20.84 -4.06 -21.37
N PHE A 336 -19.94 -3.33 -20.65
CA PHE A 336 -19.85 -3.23 -19.22
C PHE A 336 -20.06 -1.77 -18.76
N PRO A 337 -21.29 -1.37 -18.45
CA PRO A 337 -21.64 0.04 -18.26
C PRO A 337 -20.95 0.70 -17.06
N ARG A 338 -20.72 -0.02 -15.93
CA ARG A 338 -20.00 0.55 -14.78
C ARG A 338 -18.52 0.77 -15.11
N ALA A 339 -17.87 -0.22 -15.75
CA ALA A 339 -16.51 -0.07 -16.21
C ALA A 339 -16.35 1.10 -17.18
N LEU A 340 -17.29 1.27 -18.12
CA LEU A 340 -17.33 2.44 -19.03
C LEU A 340 -17.46 3.75 -18.27
N GLY A 341 -18.32 3.81 -17.26
CA GLY A 341 -18.47 5.00 -16.42
C GLY A 341 -17.19 5.38 -15.69
N LEU A 342 -16.49 4.38 -15.11
CA LEU A 342 -15.19 4.58 -14.46
C LEU A 342 -14.11 5.04 -15.44
N LEU A 343 -14.04 4.43 -16.63
CA LEU A 343 -13.08 4.80 -17.67
C LEU A 343 -13.34 6.22 -18.21
N ALA A 344 -14.61 6.63 -18.35
CA ALA A 344 -14.97 7.99 -18.72
C ALA A 344 -14.52 9.00 -17.65
N ALA A 345 -14.82 8.74 -16.37
CA ALA A 345 -14.38 9.57 -15.25
C ALA A 345 -12.85 9.66 -15.17
N GLY A 346 -12.15 8.52 -15.36
CA GLY A 346 -10.69 8.48 -15.42
C GLY A 346 -10.10 9.29 -16.58
N THR A 347 -10.74 9.24 -17.75
CA THR A 347 -10.34 10.02 -18.92
C THR A 347 -10.43 11.54 -18.64
N GLU A 348 -11.51 11.99 -18.00
CA GLU A 348 -11.67 13.39 -17.61
C GLU A 348 -10.66 13.80 -16.53
N ALA A 349 -10.37 12.94 -15.55
CA ALA A 349 -9.36 13.20 -14.53
C ALA A 349 -7.97 13.42 -15.14
N VAL A 350 -7.56 12.56 -16.10
CA VAL A 350 -6.27 12.71 -16.83
C VAL A 350 -6.23 14.01 -17.65
N ARG A 351 -7.30 14.35 -18.36
CA ARG A 351 -7.39 15.62 -19.12
C ARG A 351 -7.34 16.84 -18.20
N GLY A 352 -8.00 16.76 -17.04
CA GLY A 352 -7.96 17.82 -16.04
C GLY A 352 -6.54 18.05 -15.48
N ALA A 353 -5.78 16.97 -15.26
CA ALA A 353 -4.40 17.05 -14.80
C ALA A 353 -3.47 17.75 -15.81
N GLU A 354 -3.70 17.60 -17.13
CA GLU A 354 -2.95 18.33 -18.16
C GLU A 354 -3.26 19.82 -18.23
N SER A 355 -4.55 20.17 -18.08
CA SER A 355 -5.02 21.56 -18.20
C SER A 355 -4.67 22.41 -16.98
N GLY A 356 -4.45 21.79 -15.82
CA GLY A 356 -4.21 22.44 -14.53
C GLY A 356 -2.71 22.66 -14.20
N GLY A 357 -1.82 22.66 -15.18
CA GLY A 357 -0.37 22.76 -14.99
C GLY A 357 0.04 23.68 -13.84
N ALA A 358 0.59 23.08 -12.78
CA ALA A 358 1.23 23.68 -11.59
C ALA A 358 0.38 23.99 -10.35
N HIS A 359 -0.95 23.96 -10.34
CA HIS A 359 -1.73 24.36 -9.15
C HIS A 359 -2.54 23.24 -8.46
N ALA A 360 -2.71 22.06 -9.05
CA ALA A 360 -3.57 20.99 -8.52
C ALA A 360 -2.83 19.93 -7.65
N VAL A 361 -1.54 20.08 -7.40
CA VAL A 361 -0.73 19.11 -6.63
C VAL A 361 -1.02 19.15 -5.11
N ARG A 362 -1.98 19.96 -4.66
CA ARG A 362 -2.28 20.16 -3.22
C ARG A 362 -3.34 19.24 -2.61
N ALA A 363 -3.97 18.36 -3.36
CA ALA A 363 -5.13 17.60 -2.86
C ALA A 363 -4.98 16.07 -2.89
N ALA A 364 -3.94 15.52 -3.48
CA ALA A 364 -3.62 14.12 -3.31
C ALA A 364 -2.35 14.02 -2.46
N GLU A 365 -2.51 13.84 -1.14
CA GLU A 365 -1.41 13.25 -0.37
C GLU A 365 -1.01 11.97 -1.13
N PRO A 366 0.31 11.78 -1.42
CA PRO A 366 0.75 10.55 -2.06
C PRO A 366 0.25 9.40 -1.18
N LEU A 367 -0.52 8.49 -1.77
CA LEU A 367 -0.87 7.26 -1.11
C LEU A 367 0.46 6.61 -0.68
N PRO A 368 0.78 6.54 0.61
CA PRO A 368 2.03 5.93 1.04
C PRO A 368 1.97 4.46 0.63
N GLY A 369 2.83 4.08 -0.31
CA GLY A 369 2.93 2.72 -0.79
C GLY A 369 2.32 2.41 -2.15
N ALA A 370 1.79 3.37 -2.90
CA ALA A 370 1.50 3.16 -4.32
C ALA A 370 2.81 3.30 -5.13
N GLY A 371 3.75 2.40 -4.91
CA GLY A 371 4.86 2.23 -5.83
C GLY A 371 4.32 1.61 -7.13
N LEU A 372 4.59 2.21 -8.27
CA LEU A 372 4.76 1.46 -9.50
C LEU A 372 5.82 0.40 -9.15
N ILE A 373 5.49 -0.87 -9.24
CA ILE A 373 6.31 -1.94 -8.71
C ILE A 373 7.56 -2.07 -9.58
N PRO A 374 8.73 -1.86 -9.03
CA PRO A 374 9.93 -2.42 -9.62
C PRO A 374 10.24 -3.74 -8.92
N GLY A 375 10.21 -4.83 -9.70
CA GLY A 375 10.73 -6.11 -9.25
C GLY A 375 9.82 -6.88 -8.29
N ALA A 376 8.58 -7.19 -8.70
CA ALA A 376 8.08 -8.52 -8.39
C ALA A 376 9.02 -9.47 -9.14
N GLU A 377 9.82 -10.27 -8.43
CA GLU A 377 10.46 -11.40 -9.05
C GLU A 377 9.40 -12.16 -9.83
N PRO A 378 9.67 -12.57 -11.09
CA PRO A 378 8.70 -13.33 -11.86
C PRO A 378 8.31 -14.53 -11.00
N ILE A 379 7.00 -14.68 -10.76
CA ILE A 379 6.47 -15.94 -10.25
C ILE A 379 7.02 -16.99 -11.22
N SER A 380 7.95 -17.80 -10.73
CA SER A 380 8.57 -18.88 -11.47
C SER A 380 7.47 -19.77 -12.04
N GLY A 381 7.23 -19.67 -13.35
CA GLY A 381 6.27 -20.49 -14.06
C GLY A 381 5.39 -19.69 -15.01
N ALA A 382 5.91 -19.36 -16.17
CA ALA A 382 5.31 -19.02 -17.45
C ALA A 382 5.74 -17.64 -17.94
N ASP A 383 6.79 -17.64 -18.75
CA ASP A 383 7.11 -16.57 -19.70
C ASP A 383 6.08 -16.64 -20.83
N PRO A 384 5.08 -15.74 -20.89
CA PRO A 384 4.03 -15.81 -21.89
C PRO A 384 4.49 -15.44 -23.31
N LEU A 385 5.76 -15.02 -23.49
CA LEU A 385 6.35 -14.64 -24.77
C LEU A 385 7.35 -15.67 -25.32
N ARG A 386 7.71 -16.71 -24.55
CA ARG A 386 8.61 -17.78 -25.01
C ARG A 386 7.91 -18.99 -25.61
N ASP A 387 6.61 -19.18 -25.39
CA ASP A 387 5.89 -20.38 -25.84
C ASP A 387 5.52 -20.38 -27.33
N GLU A 388 5.59 -19.24 -28.03
CA GLU A 388 5.34 -19.21 -29.48
C GLU A 388 6.60 -19.45 -30.33
N ALA A 389 7.80 -19.17 -29.81
CA ALA A 389 9.05 -19.40 -30.56
C ALA A 389 9.55 -20.86 -30.51
N SER A 390 8.99 -21.70 -29.62
CA SER A 390 9.43 -23.09 -29.45
C SER A 390 8.57 -24.12 -30.17
N ARG A 391 7.43 -23.72 -30.74
CA ARG A 391 6.52 -24.65 -31.49
C ARG A 391 6.85 -24.79 -32.95
N ASP A 392 7.65 -23.90 -33.54
CA ASP A 392 7.99 -23.93 -34.97
C ASP A 392 9.31 -24.67 -35.29
N ALA A 393 9.97 -25.29 -34.32
CA ALA A 393 11.28 -25.91 -34.51
C ALA A 393 11.25 -27.45 -34.55
N ASP A 394 10.10 -28.13 -34.41
CA ASP A 394 10.06 -29.60 -34.29
C ASP A 394 9.14 -30.32 -35.32
N GLU A 395 8.83 -29.69 -36.47
CA GLU A 395 8.22 -30.36 -37.61
C GLU A 395 9.14 -30.27 -38.82
N ALA A 396 10.13 -31.16 -38.90
CA ALA A 396 10.77 -31.56 -40.16
C ALA A 396 10.68 -33.07 -40.32
N PRO A 397 10.19 -33.58 -41.47
CA PRO A 397 9.79 -34.96 -41.65
C PRO A 397 11.01 -35.87 -41.92
N ARG A 398 10.92 -37.08 -41.40
CA ARG A 398 11.60 -38.25 -41.96
C ARG A 398 10.58 -39.20 -42.52
#